data_e3bacb465d373c61f6abef10b92dc03b
#
_entry.id   e3bacb465d373c61f6abef10b92dc03b
#
_cell.length_a   1.000
_cell.length_b   1.000
_cell.length_c   1.000
_cell.angle_alpha   90.00
_cell.angle_beta   90.00
_cell.angle_gamma   90.00
#
_symmetry.space_group_name_H-M   'P 1'
#
loop_
_entity.id
_entity.type
_entity.pdbx_description
1 polymer ?
#
loop_
_entity_poly.entity_id
_entity_poly.type
_entity_poly.pdbx_seq_one_letter_code
_entity_poly.pdbx_strand_id
1 'polypeptide(L)'
;KGMEAMFSEEPFKSFRNLFNVYMVMAVSKYEGIDGEQSANHSVFGSYFGDGTEIIGNDAKVNSYAQRVVTEEQLDNTLVIVILNSDYYAGTCYLSIPYVRDPELYYDGYFGDGPAIAYFTTCGDEDTFRRMLMHEACGHGFAKLGDEYFYSGNGMITNRDYWTYYYDLEPLNWYKNVHPQMDGTPTAETVKWSYFLADERYQYDGLGIFKGGLTYPEGVYRPTDYSFMRSNNGGFNAPSREAIYRRIHYLAYGIDWEYDYEKFVEYDAINRKSAPAATTLEAMPSVVYGEAEMMHCPPKITIR
;
A
#
# COMPACT_ATOMS: atom_id res chain seq x y z
N LYS A 1 14.23 0.61 15.11
CA LYS A 1 12.82 1.07 15.03
C LYS A 1 12.15 0.69 13.71
N GLY A 2 12.58 1.19 12.54
CA GLY A 2 11.88 0.93 11.26
C GLY A 2 11.74 -0.56 10.93
N MET A 3 12.81 -1.32 11.03
CA MET A 3 12.78 -2.77 10.83
C MET A 3 11.88 -3.49 11.84
N GLU A 4 11.94 -3.13 13.10
CA GLU A 4 11.07 -3.70 14.14
C GLU A 4 9.60 -3.39 13.89
N ALA A 5 9.29 -2.15 13.49
CA ALA A 5 7.95 -1.74 13.12
C ALA A 5 7.43 -2.51 11.90
N MET A 6 8.23 -2.67 10.84
CA MET A 6 7.84 -3.41 9.63
C MET A 6 7.49 -4.86 9.94
N PHE A 7 8.29 -5.53 10.77
CA PHE A 7 8.08 -6.95 11.10
C PHE A 7 7.28 -7.16 12.40
N SER A 8 6.54 -6.16 12.86
CA SER A 8 5.57 -6.33 13.95
C SER A 8 4.20 -6.79 13.47
N GLU A 9 3.89 -6.56 12.17
CA GLU A 9 2.58 -6.81 11.59
C GLU A 9 2.62 -7.95 10.56
N GLU A 10 1.51 -8.71 10.48
CA GLU A 10 1.34 -9.74 9.47
C GLU A 10 0.95 -9.12 8.10
N PRO A 11 1.39 -9.71 7.01
CA PRO A 11 2.19 -10.95 6.81
C PRO A 11 3.70 -10.81 7.02
N PHE A 12 4.23 -9.59 7.14
CA PHE A 12 5.67 -9.34 7.21
C PHE A 12 6.35 -10.07 8.38
N LYS A 13 5.66 -10.17 9.51
CA LYS A 13 6.14 -10.83 10.71
C LYS A 13 6.43 -12.32 10.47
N SER A 14 5.47 -13.05 9.94
CA SER A 14 5.61 -14.50 9.66
C SER A 14 6.65 -14.81 8.59
N PHE A 15 6.83 -13.92 7.62
CA PHE A 15 7.75 -14.12 6.49
C PHE A 15 9.04 -13.30 6.60
N ARG A 16 9.41 -12.85 7.81
CA ARG A 16 10.62 -12.05 8.05
C ARG A 16 11.90 -12.66 7.45
N ASN A 17 11.99 -13.97 7.46
CA ASN A 17 13.13 -14.73 6.95
C ASN A 17 13.29 -14.68 5.41
N LEU A 18 12.27 -14.21 4.68
CA LEU A 18 12.31 -14.04 3.23
C LEU A 18 12.80 -12.64 2.81
N PHE A 19 13.12 -11.76 3.76
CA PHE A 19 13.55 -10.40 3.50
C PHE A 19 15.04 -10.22 3.79
N ASN A 20 15.76 -9.61 2.85
CA ASN A 20 17.04 -8.99 3.08
C ASN A 20 16.82 -7.53 3.46
N VAL A 21 17.40 -7.08 4.55
CA VAL A 21 17.26 -5.70 5.04
C VAL A 21 18.64 -5.07 5.16
N TYR A 22 18.82 -3.96 4.49
CA TYR A 22 20.03 -3.18 4.51
C TYR A 22 19.78 -1.82 5.15
N MET A 23 20.74 -1.30 5.86
CA MET A 23 20.74 0.05 6.41
C MET A 23 21.87 0.85 5.78
N VAL A 24 21.50 1.89 5.04
CA VAL A 24 22.45 2.81 4.43
C VAL A 24 22.40 4.13 5.18
N MET A 25 23.50 4.51 5.79
CA MET A 25 23.59 5.78 6.50
C MET A 25 23.71 6.95 5.52
N ALA A 26 22.84 7.92 5.70
CA ALA A 26 22.83 9.16 4.91
C ALA A 26 22.89 10.35 5.89
N VAL A 27 23.87 11.21 5.71
CA VAL A 27 24.11 12.36 6.59
C VAL A 27 23.74 13.65 5.83
N SER A 28 22.74 14.34 6.33
CA SER A 28 22.34 15.65 5.84
C SER A 28 23.26 16.75 6.37
N LYS A 29 23.34 17.86 5.64
CA LYS A 29 24.19 19.01 6.02
C LYS A 29 23.62 19.75 7.22
N TYR A 30 22.31 19.83 7.32
CA TYR A 30 21.57 20.45 8.41
C TYR A 30 20.46 19.53 8.89
N GLU A 31 19.99 19.75 10.10
CA GLU A 31 18.86 19.03 10.69
C GLU A 31 17.52 19.55 10.13
N GLY A 32 16.53 18.66 10.13
CA GLY A 32 15.15 18.97 9.77
C GLY A 32 14.92 19.18 8.29
N ILE A 33 13.63 19.19 7.95
CA ILE A 33 13.10 19.55 6.64
C ILE A 33 11.95 20.53 6.85
N ASP A 34 11.71 21.37 5.86
CA ASP A 34 10.65 22.38 5.84
C ASP A 34 10.14 22.49 4.39
N GLY A 35 9.71 23.66 3.93
CA GLY A 35 9.34 23.88 2.53
C GLY A 35 10.53 23.77 1.56
N GLU A 36 10.29 24.02 0.28
CA GLU A 36 11.22 23.82 -0.85
C GLU A 36 12.62 24.43 -0.61
N GLN A 37 12.71 25.55 0.09
CA GLN A 37 13.98 26.20 0.44
C GLN A 37 14.91 25.30 1.27
N SER A 38 14.36 24.31 1.98
CA SER A 38 15.15 23.36 2.77
C SER A 38 15.70 22.18 1.96
N ALA A 39 15.39 22.06 0.69
CA ALA A 39 15.84 20.95 -0.18
C ALA A 39 17.37 20.79 -0.20
N ASN A 40 18.12 21.89 -0.06
CA ASN A 40 19.58 21.87 -0.01
C ASN A 40 20.16 21.43 1.36
N HIS A 41 19.31 21.27 2.37
CA HIS A 41 19.70 20.87 3.72
C HIS A 41 19.75 19.33 3.81
N SER A 42 18.79 18.64 3.24
CA SER A 42 18.68 17.20 3.20
C SER A 42 19.61 16.59 2.16
N VAL A 43 20.23 15.45 2.48
CA VAL A 43 21.08 14.69 1.53
C VAL A 43 20.30 14.25 0.29
N PHE A 44 19.01 13.97 0.43
CA PHE A 44 18.13 13.55 -0.65
C PHE A 44 17.32 14.69 -1.25
N GLY A 45 17.62 15.94 -0.88
CA GLY A 45 16.85 17.08 -1.36
C GLY A 45 15.40 17.09 -0.87
N SER A 46 15.12 16.44 0.26
CA SER A 46 13.75 16.27 0.75
C SER A 46 13.22 17.54 1.39
N TYR A 47 11.93 17.82 1.13
CA TYR A 47 11.18 18.93 1.71
C TYR A 47 9.68 18.62 1.73
N PHE A 48 8.89 19.35 2.50
CA PHE A 48 7.44 19.23 2.52
C PHE A 48 6.81 19.94 1.33
N GLY A 49 5.97 19.20 0.59
CA GLY A 49 5.08 19.73 -0.44
C GLY A 49 3.70 20.11 0.13
N ASP A 50 2.66 19.90 -0.64
CA ASP A 50 1.29 20.20 -0.21
C ASP A 50 0.75 19.12 0.75
N GLY A 51 0.11 19.55 1.84
CA GLY A 51 -0.49 18.65 2.82
C GLY A 51 0.55 17.76 3.51
N THR A 52 0.46 16.47 3.33
CA THR A 52 1.38 15.45 3.89
C THR A 52 2.44 14.99 2.89
N GLU A 53 2.53 15.63 1.73
CA GLU A 53 3.50 15.27 0.70
C GLU A 53 4.93 15.51 1.16
N ILE A 54 5.81 14.55 0.87
CA ILE A 54 7.25 14.70 0.97
C ILE A 54 7.84 14.56 -0.42
N ILE A 55 8.54 15.59 -0.88
CA ILE A 55 9.24 15.61 -2.15
C ILE A 55 10.71 15.30 -1.91
N GLY A 56 11.32 14.48 -2.75
CA GLY A 56 12.73 14.11 -2.66
C GLY A 56 13.36 13.94 -4.03
N ASN A 57 14.65 13.66 -4.04
CA ASN A 57 15.42 13.39 -5.26
C ASN A 57 15.64 11.88 -5.42
N ASP A 58 14.78 11.23 -6.19
CA ASP A 58 14.78 9.78 -6.40
C ASP A 58 16.12 9.28 -6.97
N ALA A 59 16.76 10.03 -7.86
CA ALA A 59 18.06 9.63 -8.41
C ALA A 59 19.13 9.57 -7.32
N LYS A 60 19.13 10.51 -6.37
CA LYS A 60 20.04 10.46 -5.22
C LYS A 60 19.71 9.30 -4.29
N VAL A 61 18.44 9.06 -4.00
CA VAL A 61 17.99 7.93 -3.17
C VAL A 61 18.43 6.62 -3.79
N ASN A 62 18.16 6.41 -5.08
CA ASN A 62 18.56 5.22 -5.81
C ASN A 62 20.09 5.02 -5.81
N SER A 63 20.87 6.10 -5.97
CA SER A 63 22.34 6.02 -5.89
C SER A 63 22.86 5.56 -4.53
N TYR A 64 22.12 5.84 -3.45
CA TYR A 64 22.42 5.34 -2.13
C TYR A 64 21.99 3.88 -1.94
N ALA A 65 20.83 3.51 -2.45
CA ALA A 65 20.37 2.12 -2.44
C ALA A 65 21.34 1.20 -3.21
N GLN A 66 21.87 1.65 -4.35
CA GLN A 66 22.85 0.92 -5.16
C GLN A 66 24.20 0.68 -4.50
N ARG A 67 24.41 1.19 -3.28
CA ARG A 67 25.58 0.79 -2.45
C ARG A 67 25.45 -0.61 -1.84
N VAL A 68 24.23 -1.15 -1.81
CA VAL A 68 23.91 -2.44 -1.18
C VAL A 68 23.10 -3.38 -2.07
N VAL A 69 22.52 -2.89 -3.16
CA VAL A 69 21.81 -3.67 -4.17
C VAL A 69 22.31 -3.31 -5.57
N THR A 70 22.18 -4.22 -6.53
CA THR A 70 22.52 -3.94 -7.95
C THR A 70 21.40 -3.12 -8.62
N GLU A 71 21.67 -2.59 -9.79
CA GLU A 71 20.68 -1.86 -10.59
C GLU A 71 19.48 -2.76 -10.94
N GLU A 72 19.74 -4.02 -11.34
CA GLU A 72 18.69 -4.99 -11.64
C GLU A 72 17.84 -5.37 -10.42
N GLN A 73 18.44 -5.36 -9.22
CA GLN A 73 17.72 -5.63 -7.98
C GLN A 73 16.87 -4.45 -7.53
N LEU A 74 17.18 -3.23 -8.02
CA LEU A 74 16.49 -2.02 -7.57
C LEU A 74 14.99 -2.06 -7.88
N ASP A 75 14.59 -2.65 -9.00
CA ASP A 75 13.19 -2.78 -9.40
C ASP A 75 12.36 -3.62 -8.40
N ASN A 76 13.00 -4.55 -7.70
CA ASN A 76 12.39 -5.38 -6.67
C ASN A 76 12.72 -4.91 -5.24
N THR A 77 13.27 -3.72 -5.11
CA THR A 77 13.70 -3.15 -3.82
C THR A 77 12.74 -2.04 -3.38
N LEU A 78 12.23 -2.19 -2.16
CA LEU A 78 11.58 -1.08 -1.46
C LEU A 78 12.66 -0.26 -0.77
N VAL A 79 12.78 1.01 -1.14
CA VAL A 79 13.66 1.96 -0.47
C VAL A 79 12.85 2.79 0.52
N ILE A 80 13.25 2.80 1.77
CA ILE A 80 12.58 3.54 2.84
C ILE A 80 13.48 4.70 3.25
N VAL A 81 12.98 5.93 3.14
CA VAL A 81 13.65 7.16 3.55
C VAL A 81 12.95 7.72 4.78
N ILE A 82 13.59 7.60 5.93
CA ILE A 82 13.06 8.11 7.20
C ILE A 82 13.67 9.48 7.47
N LEU A 83 12.83 10.48 7.63
CA LEU A 83 13.20 11.86 7.86
C LEU A 83 13.04 12.22 9.34
N ASN A 84 14.05 12.89 9.90
CA ASN A 84 14.05 13.30 11.31
C ASN A 84 13.17 14.56 11.49
N SER A 85 11.87 14.34 11.60
CA SER A 85 10.86 15.38 11.85
C SER A 85 9.67 14.76 12.58
N ASP A 86 9.08 15.50 13.50
CA ASP A 86 7.86 15.10 14.21
C ASP A 86 6.59 15.45 13.45
N TYR A 87 6.71 16.15 12.31
CA TYR A 87 5.57 16.48 11.48
C TYR A 87 4.99 15.21 10.86
N TYR A 88 3.66 15.07 10.86
CA TYR A 88 2.97 13.94 10.28
C TYR A 88 2.95 14.06 8.75
N ALA A 89 3.79 13.32 8.07
CA ALA A 89 3.88 13.32 6.62
C ALA A 89 4.43 12.00 6.08
N GLY A 90 3.94 11.60 4.92
CA GLY A 90 4.40 10.43 4.18
C GLY A 90 3.96 10.48 2.73
N THR A 91 4.77 9.91 1.84
CA THR A 91 4.46 9.78 0.41
C THR A 91 5.26 8.63 -0.18
N CYS A 92 4.60 7.78 -0.93
CA CYS A 92 5.27 6.73 -1.67
C CYS A 92 5.37 7.08 -3.17
N TYR A 93 6.57 6.96 -3.72
CA TYR A 93 6.83 7.09 -5.16
C TYR A 93 6.99 5.71 -5.77
N LEU A 94 6.15 5.44 -6.77
CA LEU A 94 6.11 4.19 -7.50
C LEU A 94 6.50 4.45 -8.96
N SER A 95 7.29 3.55 -9.54
CA SER A 95 7.67 3.63 -10.96
C SER A 95 7.22 2.38 -11.68
N ILE A 96 6.59 2.54 -12.84
CA ILE A 96 6.19 1.46 -13.72
C ILE A 96 7.23 1.35 -14.84
N PRO A 97 7.79 0.16 -15.12
CA PRO A 97 8.65 -0.05 -16.28
C PRO A 97 7.91 0.30 -17.58
N TYR A 98 8.58 1.01 -18.48
CA TYR A 98 7.96 1.42 -19.75
C TYR A 98 7.73 0.25 -20.72
N VAL A 99 8.44 -0.86 -20.55
CA VAL A 99 8.36 -2.01 -21.43
C VAL A 99 7.09 -2.80 -21.14
N ARG A 100 6.05 -2.53 -21.91
CA ARG A 100 4.82 -3.32 -21.94
C ARG A 100 4.99 -4.46 -22.94
N ASP A 101 5.54 -5.56 -22.49
CA ASP A 101 5.40 -6.81 -23.22
C ASP A 101 4.17 -7.55 -22.67
N PRO A 102 3.06 -7.62 -23.43
CA PRO A 102 1.86 -8.33 -22.97
C PRO A 102 2.11 -9.81 -22.67
N GLU A 103 3.16 -10.40 -23.25
CA GLU A 103 3.53 -11.80 -23.00
C GLU A 103 4.17 -12.00 -21.63
N LEU A 104 4.60 -10.92 -20.96
CA LEU A 104 5.11 -10.96 -19.59
C LEU A 104 3.99 -10.89 -18.54
N TYR A 105 2.77 -10.51 -18.92
CA TYR A 105 1.63 -10.43 -18.00
C TYR A 105 0.93 -11.79 -17.92
N TYR A 106 1.38 -12.65 -17.04
CA TYR A 106 0.71 -13.90 -16.71
C TYR A 106 0.03 -13.80 -15.35
N ASP A 107 -0.93 -14.70 -15.10
CA ASP A 107 -1.62 -14.76 -13.81
C ASP A 107 -0.58 -15.00 -12.69
N GLY A 108 -0.51 -14.09 -11.74
CA GLY A 108 0.50 -14.11 -10.67
C GLY A 108 1.69 -13.18 -10.85
N TYR A 109 1.88 -12.54 -12.03
CA TYR A 109 2.89 -11.51 -12.18
C TYR A 109 2.54 -10.29 -11.32
N PHE A 110 3.48 -9.90 -10.46
CA PHE A 110 3.45 -8.61 -9.78
C PHE A 110 4.42 -7.69 -10.50
N GLY A 111 3.89 -6.61 -11.07
CA GLY A 111 4.71 -5.63 -11.77
C GLY A 111 5.85 -5.13 -10.90
N ASP A 112 7.04 -5.26 -11.43
CA ASP A 112 8.24 -4.75 -10.83
C ASP A 112 8.32 -3.24 -11.03
N GLY A 113 9.16 -2.61 -10.29
CA GLY A 113 9.44 -1.20 -10.37
C GLY A 113 9.88 -0.69 -9.00
N PRO A 114 10.91 0.16 -8.97
CA PRO A 114 11.42 0.68 -7.72
C PRO A 114 10.33 1.46 -6.99
N ALA A 115 10.32 1.32 -5.67
CA ALA A 115 9.45 2.08 -4.79
C ALA A 115 10.30 2.82 -3.77
N ILE A 116 10.00 4.11 -3.57
CA ILE A 116 10.62 4.94 -2.55
C ILE A 116 9.52 5.46 -1.64
N ALA A 117 9.53 5.01 -0.39
CA ALA A 117 8.62 5.50 0.63
C ALA A 117 9.35 6.51 1.52
N TYR A 118 8.91 7.76 1.45
CA TYR A 118 9.36 8.82 2.34
C TYR A 118 8.36 8.99 3.46
N PHE A 119 8.82 9.05 4.69
CA PHE A 119 8.00 9.46 5.83
C PHE A 119 8.88 9.94 6.99
N THR A 120 8.25 10.63 7.93
CA THR A 120 8.91 11.21 9.08
C THR A 120 8.89 10.27 10.28
N THR A 121 9.58 10.63 11.36
CA THR A 121 9.51 9.92 12.65
C THR A 121 8.17 10.12 13.35
N CYS A 122 7.33 11.07 12.91
CA CYS A 122 5.97 11.36 13.37
C CYS A 122 5.84 11.66 14.88
N GLY A 123 6.95 11.85 15.60
CA GLY A 123 6.98 12.20 17.02
C GLY A 123 6.67 11.07 18.00
N ASP A 124 5.98 10.01 17.60
CA ASP A 124 5.68 8.83 18.43
C ASP A 124 5.79 7.51 17.68
N GLU A 125 5.98 6.41 18.41
CA GLU A 125 6.26 5.10 17.83
C GLU A 125 5.05 4.46 17.14
N ASP A 126 3.84 4.69 17.62
CA ASP A 126 2.64 4.08 17.05
C ASP A 126 2.26 4.77 15.74
N THR A 127 2.28 6.09 15.68
CA THR A 127 2.06 6.86 14.45
C THR A 127 3.16 6.55 13.41
N PHE A 128 4.42 6.47 13.84
CA PHE A 128 5.53 6.05 12.97
C PHE A 128 5.29 4.66 12.38
N ARG A 129 4.89 3.68 13.20
CA ARG A 129 4.60 2.31 12.75
C ARG A 129 3.46 2.30 11.72
N ARG A 130 2.38 3.02 11.99
CA ARG A 130 1.21 3.11 11.11
C ARG A 130 1.56 3.76 9.77
N MET A 131 2.36 4.82 9.78
CA MET A 131 2.85 5.50 8.58
C MET A 131 3.73 4.56 7.75
N LEU A 132 4.65 3.83 8.40
CA LEU A 132 5.48 2.83 7.74
C LEU A 132 4.61 1.73 7.11
N MET A 133 3.58 1.23 7.81
CA MET A 133 2.68 0.22 7.28
C MET A 133 1.92 0.73 6.05
N HIS A 134 1.46 1.97 6.06
CA HIS A 134 0.75 2.58 4.94
C HIS A 134 1.68 2.83 3.75
N GLU A 135 2.69 3.68 3.93
CA GLU A 135 3.54 4.16 2.83
C GLU A 135 4.50 3.08 2.31
N ALA A 136 5.22 2.43 3.21
CA ALA A 136 6.24 1.47 2.80
C ALA A 136 5.67 0.08 2.52
N CYS A 137 4.91 -0.48 3.47
CA CYS A 137 4.41 -1.84 3.35
C CYS A 137 3.21 -1.93 2.40
N GLY A 138 2.26 -1.01 2.50
CA GLY A 138 1.07 -0.95 1.65
C GLY A 138 1.40 -0.51 0.23
N HIS A 139 1.73 0.77 0.06
CA HIS A 139 2.03 1.30 -1.28
C HIS A 139 3.34 0.75 -1.84
N GLY A 140 4.43 0.94 -1.11
CA GLY A 140 5.77 0.65 -1.62
C GLY A 140 6.01 -0.82 -1.92
N PHE A 141 5.71 -1.71 -0.98
CA PHE A 141 5.94 -3.14 -1.14
C PHE A 141 4.80 -3.81 -1.89
N ALA A 142 3.57 -3.74 -1.38
CA ALA A 142 2.45 -4.54 -1.87
C ALA A 142 1.67 -3.88 -3.01
N LYS A 143 2.04 -2.65 -3.41
CA LYS A 143 1.37 -1.90 -4.47
C LYS A 143 -0.14 -1.76 -4.23
N LEU A 144 -0.54 -1.55 -2.97
CA LEU A 144 -1.92 -1.32 -2.60
C LEU A 144 -2.36 0.10 -2.94
N GLY A 145 -3.62 0.27 -3.29
CA GLY A 145 -4.26 1.58 -3.46
C GLY A 145 -4.78 2.13 -2.14
N ASP A 146 -4.98 3.45 -2.09
CA ASP A 146 -5.65 4.10 -0.99
C ASP A 146 -7.12 3.67 -0.88
N GLU A 147 -7.55 3.36 0.32
CA GLU A 147 -8.94 3.04 0.63
C GLU A 147 -9.72 4.26 1.18
N TYR A 148 -9.06 5.42 1.31
CA TYR A 148 -9.70 6.68 1.68
C TYR A 148 -10.13 7.49 0.46
N PHE A 149 -10.93 8.53 0.71
CA PHE A 149 -11.39 9.46 -0.30
C PHE A 149 -11.49 10.90 0.26
N TYR A 150 -11.46 11.87 -0.65
CA TYR A 150 -11.71 13.27 -0.31
C TYR A 150 -13.12 13.64 -0.76
N SER A 151 -13.93 14.18 0.14
CA SER A 151 -15.33 14.52 -0.15
C SER A 151 -15.51 15.50 -1.32
N GLY A 152 -14.49 16.29 -1.65
CA GLY A 152 -14.50 17.22 -2.77
C GLY A 152 -14.23 16.64 -4.15
N ASN A 153 -13.80 15.36 -4.26
CA ASN A 153 -13.34 14.80 -5.54
C ASN A 153 -14.47 14.23 -6.41
N GLY A 154 -15.60 13.94 -6.03
CA GLY A 154 -16.68 13.36 -6.86
C GLY A 154 -16.36 11.95 -7.43
N MET A 155 -16.84 11.68 -8.64
CA MET A 155 -16.65 10.41 -9.34
C MET A 155 -15.21 10.27 -9.85
N ILE A 156 -14.68 9.02 -9.84
CA ILE A 156 -13.37 8.74 -10.47
C ILE A 156 -13.36 9.26 -11.92
N THR A 157 -12.26 9.93 -12.28
CA THR A 157 -12.14 10.46 -13.64
C THR A 157 -11.96 9.35 -14.67
N ASN A 158 -12.40 9.59 -15.92
CA ASN A 158 -12.14 8.65 -17.02
C ASN A 158 -10.64 8.34 -17.15
N ARG A 159 -9.79 9.35 -17.00
CA ARG A 159 -8.35 9.19 -17.08
C ARG A 159 -7.84 8.19 -16.04
N ASP A 160 -8.17 8.40 -14.77
CA ASP A 160 -7.65 7.58 -13.67
C ASP A 160 -8.25 6.18 -13.69
N TYR A 161 -9.52 6.05 -14.10
CA TYR A 161 -10.15 4.75 -14.34
C TYR A 161 -9.42 3.93 -15.41
N TRP A 162 -9.10 4.56 -16.57
CA TRP A 162 -8.42 3.85 -17.66
C TRP A 162 -6.94 3.62 -17.35
N THR A 163 -6.25 4.54 -16.63
CA THR A 163 -4.90 4.31 -16.11
C THR A 163 -4.88 3.09 -15.19
N TYR A 164 -5.85 3.02 -14.26
CA TYR A 164 -5.98 1.86 -13.41
C TYR A 164 -6.17 0.57 -14.22
N TYR A 165 -7.12 0.56 -15.14
CA TYR A 165 -7.52 -0.65 -15.87
C TYR A 165 -6.44 -1.14 -16.85
N TYR A 166 -5.79 -0.23 -17.57
CA TYR A 166 -4.80 -0.59 -18.57
C TYR A 166 -3.35 -0.63 -18.08
N ASP A 167 -3.02 0.16 -17.07
CA ASP A 167 -1.64 0.31 -16.63
C ASP A 167 -1.35 -0.39 -15.31
N LEU A 168 -2.28 -0.42 -14.37
CA LEU A 168 -2.03 -0.94 -13.02
C LEU A 168 -2.59 -2.34 -12.78
N GLU A 169 -3.80 -2.61 -13.22
CA GLU A 169 -4.43 -3.92 -13.00
C GLU A 169 -3.67 -5.08 -13.66
N PRO A 170 -3.14 -4.97 -14.89
CA PRO A 170 -2.28 -6.00 -15.48
C PRO A 170 -1.01 -6.29 -14.68
N LEU A 171 -0.53 -5.32 -13.89
CA LEU A 171 0.61 -5.47 -12.99
C LEU A 171 0.23 -6.07 -11.62
N ASN A 172 -1.01 -6.47 -11.43
CA ASN A 172 -1.56 -6.89 -10.15
C ASN A 172 -1.46 -5.83 -9.03
N TRP A 173 -1.39 -4.54 -9.41
CA TRP A 173 -1.45 -3.44 -8.46
C TRP A 173 -2.89 -3.18 -8.01
N TYR A 174 -3.04 -2.53 -6.86
CA TYR A 174 -4.32 -2.07 -6.31
C TYR A 174 -5.37 -3.19 -6.12
N LYS A 175 -4.90 -4.36 -5.65
CA LYS A 175 -5.77 -5.52 -5.39
C LYS A 175 -6.84 -5.26 -4.32
N ASN A 176 -6.59 -4.30 -3.44
CA ASN A 176 -7.48 -3.94 -2.33
C ASN A 176 -8.56 -2.91 -2.70
N VAL A 177 -8.63 -2.46 -3.94
CA VAL A 177 -9.68 -1.55 -4.42
C VAL A 177 -10.27 -2.01 -5.74
N HIS A 178 -11.53 -1.64 -5.99
CA HIS A 178 -12.28 -2.01 -7.19
C HIS A 178 -12.90 -0.76 -7.83
N PRO A 179 -12.23 -0.14 -8.82
CA PRO A 179 -12.83 0.91 -9.63
C PRO A 179 -13.95 0.38 -10.54
N GLN A 180 -15.11 1.04 -10.52
CA GLN A 180 -16.24 0.76 -11.41
C GLN A 180 -17.06 2.03 -11.61
N MET A 181 -17.06 2.55 -12.83
CA MET A 181 -17.73 3.81 -13.16
C MET A 181 -19.24 3.64 -13.25
N ASP A 182 -19.70 2.54 -13.83
CA ASP A 182 -21.11 2.29 -14.08
C ASP A 182 -21.70 1.32 -13.06
N GLY A 183 -22.67 1.80 -12.30
CA GLY A 183 -23.37 1.00 -11.30
C GLY A 183 -22.55 0.75 -10.02
N THR A 184 -22.99 -0.25 -9.27
CA THR A 184 -22.33 -0.72 -8.03
C THR A 184 -21.94 -2.18 -8.22
N PRO A 185 -20.70 -2.59 -7.89
CA PRO A 185 -20.32 -3.99 -7.96
C PRO A 185 -21.16 -4.83 -7.00
N THR A 186 -21.39 -6.07 -7.37
CA THR A 186 -22.05 -7.05 -6.51
C THR A 186 -21.04 -7.92 -5.77
N ALA A 187 -21.52 -8.74 -4.84
CA ALA A 187 -20.66 -9.69 -4.12
C ALA A 187 -19.98 -10.70 -5.05
N GLU A 188 -20.54 -10.95 -6.24
CA GLU A 188 -19.98 -11.87 -7.23
C GLU A 188 -18.98 -11.19 -8.19
N THR A 189 -19.08 -9.86 -8.36
CA THR A 189 -18.29 -9.13 -9.37
C THR A 189 -17.13 -8.34 -8.79
N VAL A 190 -17.16 -8.06 -7.50
CA VAL A 190 -16.07 -7.34 -6.84
C VAL A 190 -14.80 -8.17 -6.79
N LYS A 191 -13.63 -7.53 -6.83
CA LYS A 191 -12.32 -8.23 -6.88
C LYS A 191 -12.11 -9.26 -5.77
N TRP A 192 -12.64 -9.02 -4.59
CA TRP A 192 -12.57 -9.92 -3.43
C TRP A 192 -13.82 -10.77 -3.23
N SER A 193 -14.56 -11.05 -4.31
CA SER A 193 -15.78 -11.88 -4.30
C SER A 193 -15.57 -13.25 -3.66
N TYR A 194 -14.43 -13.88 -3.92
CA TYR A 194 -14.06 -15.17 -3.33
C TYR A 194 -13.89 -15.12 -1.80
N PHE A 195 -13.42 -14.02 -1.23
CA PHE A 195 -13.41 -13.82 0.21
C PHE A 195 -14.80 -13.62 0.79
N LEU A 196 -15.68 -12.92 0.05
CA LEU A 196 -17.08 -12.75 0.48
C LEU A 196 -17.86 -14.06 0.45
N ALA A 197 -17.49 -14.99 -0.43
CA ALA A 197 -18.09 -16.32 -0.53
C ALA A 197 -17.50 -17.33 0.46
N ASP A 198 -16.37 -17.05 1.07
CA ASP A 198 -15.67 -17.96 1.98
C ASP A 198 -16.12 -17.73 3.43
N GLU A 199 -16.88 -18.67 4.00
CA GLU A 199 -17.39 -18.59 5.37
C GLU A 199 -16.29 -18.39 6.42
N ARG A 200 -15.04 -18.75 6.12
CA ARG A 200 -13.90 -18.56 7.01
C ARG A 200 -13.60 -17.09 7.28
N TYR A 201 -14.04 -16.17 6.41
CA TYR A 201 -13.86 -14.72 6.52
C TYR A 201 -15.13 -13.95 6.96
N GLN A 202 -16.22 -14.64 7.29
CA GLN A 202 -17.51 -14.02 7.61
C GLN A 202 -17.47 -12.98 8.76
N TYR A 203 -16.45 -13.04 9.61
CA TYR A 203 -16.30 -12.11 10.76
C TYR A 203 -15.22 -11.04 10.54
N ASP A 204 -14.55 -11.02 9.40
CA ASP A 204 -13.45 -10.10 9.11
C ASP A 204 -13.95 -8.66 8.77
N GLY A 205 -15.28 -8.47 8.68
CA GLY A 205 -15.88 -7.18 8.34
C GLY A 205 -15.75 -6.84 6.86
N LEU A 206 -15.58 -7.87 6.01
CA LEU A 206 -15.53 -7.69 4.56
C LEU A 206 -16.90 -7.33 4.00
N GLY A 207 -16.91 -6.45 3.02
CA GLY A 207 -18.10 -5.98 2.32
C GLY A 207 -17.74 -5.24 1.05
N ILE A 208 -18.64 -4.37 0.60
CA ILE A 208 -18.44 -3.48 -0.54
C ILE A 208 -18.70 -2.07 -0.05
N PHE A 209 -17.65 -1.36 0.30
CA PHE A 209 -17.70 -0.02 0.85
C PHE A 209 -17.36 0.99 -0.23
N LYS A 210 -18.18 2.02 -0.37
CA LYS A 210 -18.00 3.07 -1.38
C LYS A 210 -16.83 4.00 -1.00
N GLY A 211 -16.04 4.37 -1.98
CA GLY A 211 -14.90 5.29 -1.85
C GLY A 211 -13.55 4.59 -1.76
N GLY A 212 -12.56 5.20 -2.40
CA GLY A 212 -11.16 4.78 -2.48
C GLY A 212 -10.42 5.56 -3.56
N LEU A 213 -9.11 5.43 -3.64
CA LEU A 213 -8.24 6.15 -4.58
C LEU A 213 -8.51 7.68 -4.59
N THR A 214 -8.80 8.24 -3.44
CA THR A 214 -9.21 9.63 -3.22
C THR A 214 -10.61 10.01 -3.74
N TYR A 215 -11.34 9.11 -4.40
CA TYR A 215 -12.66 9.33 -4.97
C TYR A 215 -13.78 8.79 -4.08
N PRO A 216 -14.79 9.58 -3.73
CA PRO A 216 -15.96 9.12 -3.00
C PRO A 216 -16.88 8.24 -3.86
N GLU A 217 -16.78 8.34 -5.20
CA GLU A 217 -17.64 7.62 -6.13
C GLU A 217 -16.85 6.90 -7.23
N GLY A 218 -17.39 5.76 -7.70
CA GLY A 218 -16.78 4.96 -8.76
C GLY A 218 -15.57 4.14 -8.32
N VAL A 219 -15.30 4.05 -7.02
CA VAL A 219 -14.28 3.18 -6.42
C VAL A 219 -14.86 2.54 -5.18
N TYR A 220 -14.51 1.29 -4.94
CA TYR A 220 -14.98 0.49 -3.80
C TYR A 220 -13.80 -0.15 -3.09
N ARG A 221 -13.96 -0.40 -1.78
CA ARG A 221 -12.96 -1.00 -0.88
C ARG A 221 -13.57 -2.13 -0.06
N PRO A 222 -12.76 -3.06 0.47
CA PRO A 222 -13.27 -4.28 1.11
C PRO A 222 -13.72 -4.11 2.55
N THR A 223 -13.22 -3.08 3.26
CA THR A 223 -13.53 -2.87 4.68
C THR A 223 -13.72 -1.38 5.00
N ASP A 224 -14.36 -1.11 6.12
CA ASP A 224 -14.51 0.28 6.59
C ASP A 224 -13.24 0.83 7.23
N TYR A 225 -12.43 -0.02 7.84
CA TYR A 225 -11.17 0.36 8.49
C TYR A 225 -10.03 -0.53 8.02
N SER A 226 -8.90 0.08 7.69
CA SER A 226 -7.66 -0.61 7.32
C SER A 226 -6.46 0.35 7.44
N PHE A 227 -5.23 -0.18 7.37
CA PHE A 227 -4.04 0.67 7.22
C PHE A 227 -4.11 1.56 5.97
N MET A 228 -4.70 1.07 4.87
CA MET A 228 -4.79 1.83 3.63
C MET A 228 -5.90 2.88 3.61
N ARG A 229 -6.74 2.95 4.66
CA ARG A 229 -7.78 3.96 4.79
C ARG A 229 -7.50 4.97 5.90
N SER A 230 -7.23 4.51 7.09
CA SER A 230 -7.18 5.37 8.29
C SER A 230 -5.96 5.12 9.15
N ASN A 231 -4.94 4.45 8.60
CA ASN A 231 -3.76 4.01 9.35
C ASN A 231 -4.10 3.21 10.62
N ASN A 232 -5.22 2.53 10.61
CA ASN A 232 -5.71 1.79 11.76
C ASN A 232 -6.39 0.49 11.31
N GLY A 233 -6.51 -0.49 12.21
CA GLY A 233 -7.26 -1.72 11.95
C GLY A 233 -6.50 -2.83 11.21
N GLY A 234 -5.22 -2.64 10.91
CA GLY A 234 -4.41 -3.64 10.20
C GLY A 234 -4.66 -3.68 8.68
N PHE A 235 -4.05 -4.64 8.00
CA PHE A 235 -4.37 -4.96 6.61
C PHE A 235 -5.61 -5.85 6.54
N ASN A 236 -6.57 -5.51 5.69
CA ASN A 236 -7.71 -6.39 5.41
C ASN A 236 -7.29 -7.64 4.59
N ALA A 237 -8.16 -8.64 4.48
CA ALA A 237 -7.82 -9.91 3.84
C ALA A 237 -7.32 -9.76 2.39
N PRO A 238 -7.95 -8.97 1.49
CA PRO A 238 -7.39 -8.71 0.16
C PRO A 238 -6.01 -8.07 0.17
N SER A 239 -5.75 -7.16 1.11
CA SER A 239 -4.43 -6.54 1.28
C SER A 239 -3.39 -7.55 1.78
N ARG A 240 -3.75 -8.40 2.75
CA ARG A 240 -2.85 -9.46 3.26
C ARG A 240 -2.53 -10.49 2.19
N GLU A 241 -3.50 -10.84 1.35
CA GLU A 241 -3.28 -11.73 0.21
C GLU A 241 -2.29 -11.11 -0.80
N ALA A 242 -2.48 -9.84 -1.16
CA ALA A 242 -1.57 -9.15 -2.07
C ALA A 242 -0.13 -9.11 -1.52
N ILE A 243 0.04 -8.84 -0.22
CA ILE A 243 1.33 -8.87 0.47
C ILE A 243 1.92 -10.30 0.44
N TYR A 244 1.13 -11.32 0.79
CA TYR A 244 1.52 -12.73 0.79
C TYR A 244 2.01 -13.16 -0.59
N ARG A 245 1.23 -12.89 -1.64
CA ARG A 245 1.58 -13.22 -3.02
C ARG A 245 2.89 -12.58 -3.43
N ARG A 246 3.06 -11.28 -3.15
CA ARG A 246 4.28 -10.55 -3.52
C ARG A 246 5.51 -11.06 -2.76
N ILE A 247 5.40 -11.34 -1.45
CA ILE A 247 6.50 -11.94 -0.68
C ILE A 247 6.97 -13.25 -1.33
N HIS A 248 6.05 -14.14 -1.65
CA HIS A 248 6.38 -15.44 -2.19
C HIS A 248 6.92 -15.35 -3.63
N TYR A 249 6.30 -14.52 -4.45
CA TYR A 249 6.78 -14.26 -5.80
C TYR A 249 8.22 -13.74 -5.82
N LEU A 250 8.54 -12.74 -5.00
CA LEU A 250 9.89 -12.20 -4.91
C LEU A 250 10.91 -13.19 -4.30
N ALA A 251 10.48 -14.02 -3.39
CA ALA A 251 11.35 -15.00 -2.73
C ALA A 251 11.62 -16.24 -3.57
N TYR A 252 10.63 -16.74 -4.31
CA TYR A 252 10.71 -18.01 -5.01
C TYR A 252 10.73 -17.88 -6.54
N GLY A 253 10.47 -16.69 -7.06
CA GLY A 253 10.53 -16.39 -8.48
C GLY A 253 9.27 -16.78 -9.26
N ILE A 254 9.40 -16.72 -10.60
CA ILE A 254 8.33 -16.91 -11.57
C ILE A 254 7.67 -18.30 -11.53
N ASP A 255 8.39 -19.31 -11.11
CA ASP A 255 7.88 -20.68 -11.03
C ASP A 255 6.99 -20.93 -9.78
N TRP A 256 6.84 -19.91 -8.91
CA TRP A 256 5.96 -20.03 -7.76
C TRP A 256 4.50 -19.86 -8.16
N GLU A 257 3.71 -20.90 -7.88
CA GLU A 257 2.27 -20.88 -8.12
C GLU A 257 1.51 -20.49 -6.85
N TYR A 258 0.60 -19.53 -6.98
CA TYR A 258 -0.29 -19.15 -5.90
C TYR A 258 -1.34 -20.24 -5.63
N ASP A 259 -1.56 -20.52 -4.35
CA ASP A 259 -2.57 -21.46 -3.88
C ASP A 259 -3.42 -20.76 -2.80
N TYR A 260 -4.70 -20.54 -3.10
CA TYR A 260 -5.63 -19.88 -2.20
C TYR A 260 -5.78 -20.61 -0.87
N GLU A 261 -5.85 -21.94 -0.87
CA GLU A 261 -6.01 -22.70 0.37
C GLU A 261 -4.79 -22.59 1.29
N LYS A 262 -3.59 -22.55 0.73
CA LYS A 262 -2.37 -22.30 1.51
C LYS A 262 -2.35 -20.88 2.10
N PHE A 263 -2.82 -19.90 1.33
CA PHE A 263 -2.99 -18.56 1.88
C PHE A 263 -4.00 -18.55 3.02
N VAL A 264 -5.16 -19.17 2.84
CA VAL A 264 -6.21 -19.20 3.87
C VAL A 264 -5.76 -19.96 5.11
N GLU A 265 -4.98 -21.04 4.96
CA GLU A 265 -4.36 -21.75 6.09
C GLU A 265 -3.42 -20.82 6.88
N TYR A 266 -2.51 -20.14 6.19
CA TYR A 266 -1.63 -19.14 6.80
C TYR A 266 -2.44 -18.02 7.47
N ASP A 267 -3.43 -17.44 6.77
CA ASP A 267 -4.17 -16.26 7.21
C ASP A 267 -5.12 -16.55 8.40
N ALA A 268 -5.24 -17.81 8.81
CA ALA A 268 -6.01 -18.20 10.00
C ALA A 268 -5.58 -17.44 11.27
N ILE A 269 -4.31 -17.02 11.35
CA ILE A 269 -3.78 -16.23 12.47
C ILE A 269 -4.33 -14.80 12.53
N ASN A 270 -4.85 -14.28 11.41
CA ASN A 270 -5.35 -12.92 11.27
C ASN A 270 -6.88 -12.84 11.28
N ARG A 271 -7.56 -13.96 11.01
CA ARG A 271 -9.02 -13.98 10.90
C ARG A 271 -9.69 -13.75 12.25
N LYS A 272 -10.77 -13.00 12.22
CA LYS A 272 -11.59 -12.75 13.42
C LYS A 272 -12.44 -13.97 13.76
N SER A 273 -12.52 -14.30 15.03
CA SER A 273 -13.43 -15.32 15.54
C SER A 273 -14.86 -14.78 15.64
N ALA A 274 -15.85 -15.68 15.71
CA ALA A 274 -17.23 -15.31 16.02
C ALA A 274 -17.27 -14.45 17.30
N PRO A 275 -17.99 -13.31 17.29
CA PRO A 275 -18.18 -12.55 18.52
C PRO A 275 -18.82 -13.44 19.57
N ALA A 276 -18.31 -13.40 20.80
CA ALA A 276 -18.95 -14.08 21.92
C ALA A 276 -20.40 -13.57 21.97
N ALA A 277 -21.37 -14.49 22.04
CA ALA A 277 -22.80 -14.25 21.83
C ALA A 277 -23.30 -13.02 22.61
N THR A 278 -23.31 -11.89 21.97
CA THR A 278 -23.98 -10.67 22.38
C THR A 278 -24.55 -10.03 21.12
N THR A 279 -25.88 -10.14 20.97
CA THR A 279 -26.74 -9.46 19.99
C THR A 279 -26.08 -9.06 18.67
N LEU A 280 -26.39 -9.83 17.64
CA LEU A 280 -26.25 -9.44 16.23
C LEU A 280 -27.04 -8.14 16.00
N GLU A 281 -26.39 -7.00 16.15
CA GLU A 281 -26.86 -5.80 15.47
C GLU A 281 -26.58 -6.00 13.98
N ALA A 282 -27.63 -5.92 13.17
CA ALA A 282 -27.54 -6.00 11.74
C ALA A 282 -26.49 -5.00 11.24
N MET A 283 -25.53 -5.46 10.42
CA MET A 283 -24.53 -4.59 9.78
C MET A 283 -25.29 -3.44 9.09
N PRO A 284 -24.99 -2.19 9.39
CA PRO A 284 -25.67 -1.07 8.76
C PRO A 284 -25.32 -1.05 7.28
N SER A 285 -26.36 -1.01 6.46
CA SER A 285 -26.26 -0.71 5.04
C SER A 285 -25.55 0.62 4.87
N VAL A 286 -24.37 0.61 4.29
CA VAL A 286 -23.56 1.77 3.84
C VAL A 286 -23.47 2.92 4.87
N VAL A 287 -22.49 2.88 5.75
CA VAL A 287 -22.12 4.03 6.57
C VAL A 287 -21.18 4.92 5.76
N TYR A 288 -21.64 6.14 5.47
CA TYR A 288 -20.77 7.20 4.93
C TYR A 288 -19.93 7.74 6.09
N GLY A 289 -18.68 7.29 6.21
CA GLY A 289 -17.72 7.92 7.12
C GLY A 289 -17.26 9.27 6.54
N GLU A 290 -17.06 10.27 7.39
CA GLU A 290 -16.44 11.53 6.98
C GLU A 290 -15.03 11.25 6.43
N ALA A 291 -14.69 11.94 5.33
CA ALA A 291 -13.37 11.86 4.72
C ALA A 291 -12.38 12.64 5.62
N GLU A 292 -11.47 11.96 6.24
CA GLU A 292 -10.30 12.58 6.83
C GLU A 292 -9.17 12.56 5.80
N MET A 293 -8.59 13.73 5.51
CA MET A 293 -7.40 13.83 4.65
C MET A 293 -6.20 13.32 5.47
N MET A 294 -5.85 12.06 5.29
CA MET A 294 -4.84 11.37 6.10
C MET A 294 -3.46 11.35 5.46
N HIS A 295 -3.39 11.33 4.12
CA HIS A 295 -2.14 11.12 3.39
C HIS A 295 -2.16 11.77 2.01
N CYS A 296 -0.97 11.99 1.46
CA CYS A 296 -0.80 12.24 0.04
C CYS A 296 -0.85 10.91 -0.71
N PRO A 297 -1.69 10.76 -1.74
CA PRO A 297 -1.75 9.52 -2.51
C PRO A 297 -0.40 9.22 -3.19
N PRO A 298 -0.09 7.93 -3.45
CA PRO A 298 1.17 7.53 -4.05
C PRO A 298 1.35 8.19 -5.41
N LYS A 299 2.58 8.61 -5.70
CA LYS A 299 2.95 9.21 -6.98
C LYS A 299 3.47 8.12 -7.92
N ILE A 300 2.81 7.95 -9.06
CA ILE A 300 3.16 6.93 -10.05
C ILE A 300 3.82 7.59 -11.24
N THR A 301 5.01 7.12 -11.58
CA THR A 301 5.75 7.55 -12.78
C THR A 301 5.89 6.37 -13.73
N ILE A 302 5.55 6.56 -14.99
CA ILE A 302 5.83 5.60 -16.07
C ILE A 302 7.22 5.91 -16.59
N ARG A 303 8.13 4.94 -16.51
CA ARG A 303 9.51 5.06 -17.01
C ARG A 303 9.63 4.52 -18.41
#